data_4ab5a74e29b57eb9d296756c7a24db0b
#
_entry.id   4ab5a74e29b57eb9d296756c7a24db0b
#
_cell.length_a   1.000
_cell.length_b   1.000
_cell.length_c   1.000
_cell.angle_alpha   90.00
_cell.angle_beta   90.00
_cell.angle_gamma   90.00
#
_symmetry.space_group_name_H-M   'P 1'
#
loop_
_entity.id
_entity.type
_entity.pdbx_description
1 polymer ?
#
loop_
_entity_poly.entity_id
_entity_poly.type
_entity_poly.pdbx_seq_one_letter_code
_entity_poly.pdbx_strand_id
1 'polypeptide(L)'
;MTSSLDNLFTPGLVAAQQPQWPGGLDGEPVTKAVNQLKAFPPLVFAGDCDNLKAKIALAAEGKAFWLQGGDCAETFVAATADSIRNRIKTILQMAAVLQYYSSLPVVKVGRMAGQFAKPRSNDNETRGDVTLPAYRGDAVNDLEFTLESRTPDPDRLVRVYNTSSATLNLVRAFTQGGFADLRQVHEWNKGFIRDSSVGERYEAMAKEIGRALSFMTSAGVSPEEFKTVDFYSSHEALILEYEKALTRIDSRTDLPYDVSAHFLWIGERTRQLDGAHIDFASKIRNPIGVKLGPKSTVEDALTLIDRLDPDREPGRLTFITRMGAGKIREVLPALVDGVTKSGAKVLWVCDPMHGNTYEAPSGYKTRKFDDVLDEVKGFFEVHKALGTHPGGIHIELTGDDVTECVGGGEQISHEDLASRYETACDPRLNHSQSLELAFLVAEMLRDR
;
A
#
# COMPACT_ATOMS: atom_id res chain seq x y z
N MET A 1 -27.42 -14.75 -19.01
CA MET A 1 -28.05 -14.39 -17.73
C MET A 1 -27.07 -13.49 -17.01
N THR A 2 -27.27 -12.17 -17.05
CA THR A 2 -26.51 -11.24 -16.25
C THR A 2 -26.81 -11.52 -14.79
N SER A 3 -25.88 -12.15 -14.08
CA SER A 3 -25.98 -12.24 -12.61
C SER A 3 -26.00 -10.79 -12.11
N SER A 4 -27.12 -10.39 -11.52
CA SER A 4 -27.22 -9.06 -10.92
C SER A 4 -26.12 -8.97 -9.84
N LEU A 5 -25.19 -8.03 -9.96
CA LEU A 5 -24.17 -7.74 -8.95
C LEU A 5 -24.79 -7.52 -7.55
N ASP A 6 -26.05 -7.10 -7.50
CA ASP A 6 -26.78 -6.88 -6.26
C ASP A 6 -26.95 -8.16 -5.41
N ASN A 7 -26.90 -9.34 -6.03
CA ASN A 7 -26.98 -10.64 -5.33
C ASN A 7 -25.58 -11.30 -5.12
N LEU A 8 -24.51 -10.63 -5.52
CA LEU A 8 -23.17 -11.20 -5.39
C LEU A 8 -22.72 -11.26 -3.92
N PHE A 9 -23.00 -10.23 -3.14
CA PHE A 9 -22.53 -10.09 -1.77
C PHE A 9 -23.56 -10.60 -0.77
N THR A 10 -23.10 -11.28 0.27
CA THR A 10 -23.98 -11.84 1.30
C THR A 10 -24.60 -10.73 2.14
N PRO A 11 -25.94 -10.59 2.19
CA PRO A 11 -26.58 -9.55 2.99
C PRO A 11 -26.48 -9.86 4.49
N GLY A 12 -26.51 -8.80 5.31
CA GLY A 12 -26.61 -8.93 6.78
C GLY A 12 -25.34 -9.30 7.51
N LEU A 13 -24.20 -9.45 6.80
CA LEU A 13 -22.90 -9.66 7.45
C LEU A 13 -22.42 -8.40 8.16
N VAL A 14 -21.74 -8.58 9.30
CA VAL A 14 -21.16 -7.48 10.05
C VAL A 14 -20.01 -6.83 9.26
N ALA A 15 -20.17 -5.56 8.94
CA ALA A 15 -19.14 -4.73 8.32
C ALA A 15 -18.45 -3.88 9.39
N ALA A 16 -17.25 -4.28 9.80
CA ALA A 16 -16.49 -3.55 10.81
C ALA A 16 -15.98 -2.22 10.28
N GLN A 17 -15.78 -1.26 11.18
CA GLN A 17 -15.15 0.04 10.87
C GLN A 17 -15.90 0.92 9.84
N GLN A 18 -17.17 0.63 9.53
CA GLN A 18 -17.95 1.45 8.62
C GLN A 18 -18.33 2.81 9.23
N PRO A 19 -18.48 3.87 8.41
CA PRO A 19 -18.96 5.15 8.86
C PRO A 19 -20.42 5.07 9.34
N GLN A 20 -20.77 5.94 10.29
CA GLN A 20 -22.15 6.16 10.69
C GLN A 20 -22.78 7.22 9.75
N TRP A 21 -23.21 6.78 8.58
CA TRP A 21 -23.80 7.67 7.59
C TRP A 21 -25.11 8.31 8.09
N PRO A 22 -25.35 9.61 7.84
CA PRO A 22 -26.64 10.23 8.10
C PRO A 22 -27.77 9.50 7.38
N GLY A 23 -28.78 9.07 8.13
CA GLY A 23 -29.89 8.28 7.60
C GLY A 23 -29.61 6.77 7.44
N GLY A 24 -28.42 6.32 7.83
CA GLY A 24 -28.00 4.91 7.71
C GLY A 24 -27.58 4.52 6.28
N LEU A 25 -27.25 3.24 6.09
CA LEU A 25 -26.80 2.70 4.79
C LEU A 25 -27.86 2.82 3.68
N ASP A 26 -29.15 2.72 4.02
CA ASP A 26 -30.27 2.85 3.08
C ASP A 26 -30.76 4.31 2.96
N GLY A 27 -30.09 5.25 3.63
CA GLY A 27 -30.43 6.66 3.57
C GLY A 27 -30.29 7.24 2.15
N GLU A 28 -31.13 8.23 1.82
CA GLU A 28 -31.11 8.89 0.50
C GLU A 28 -29.72 9.39 0.11
N PRO A 29 -28.93 10.05 0.99
CA PRO A 29 -27.61 10.55 0.62
C PRO A 29 -26.64 9.45 0.19
N VAL A 30 -26.60 8.32 0.92
CA VAL A 30 -25.76 7.17 0.57
C VAL A 30 -26.20 6.54 -0.73
N THR A 31 -27.51 6.30 -0.86
CA THR A 31 -28.10 5.70 -2.07
C THR A 31 -27.81 6.54 -3.31
N LYS A 32 -27.89 7.87 -3.20
CA LYS A 32 -27.56 8.82 -4.28
C LYS A 32 -26.07 8.68 -4.68
N ALA A 33 -25.16 8.74 -3.73
CA ALA A 33 -23.72 8.63 -3.99
C ALA A 33 -23.36 7.27 -4.62
N VAL A 34 -23.88 6.16 -4.08
CA VAL A 34 -23.68 4.81 -4.62
C VAL A 34 -24.19 4.67 -6.05
N ASN A 35 -25.40 5.19 -6.35
CA ASN A 35 -25.96 5.14 -7.71
C ASN A 35 -25.12 5.96 -8.69
N GLN A 36 -24.56 7.09 -8.27
CA GLN A 36 -23.66 7.88 -9.08
C GLN A 36 -22.35 7.15 -9.37
N LEU A 37 -21.75 6.49 -8.37
CA LEU A 37 -20.55 5.67 -8.52
C LEU A 37 -20.78 4.47 -9.45
N LYS A 38 -21.95 3.81 -9.34
CA LYS A 38 -22.32 2.71 -10.25
C LYS A 38 -22.37 3.14 -11.71
N ALA A 39 -22.68 4.40 -11.99
CA ALA A 39 -22.76 4.94 -13.34
C ALA A 39 -21.42 5.40 -13.91
N PHE A 40 -20.39 5.56 -13.07
CA PHE A 40 -19.08 6.03 -13.51
C PHE A 40 -18.26 4.94 -14.22
N PRO A 41 -17.32 5.33 -15.11
CA PRO A 41 -16.36 4.41 -15.72
C PRO A 41 -15.48 3.69 -14.66
N PRO A 42 -14.88 2.54 -15.00
CA PRO A 42 -13.88 1.92 -14.15
C PRO A 42 -12.64 2.81 -14.00
N LEU A 43 -12.03 2.82 -12.81
CA LEU A 43 -10.78 3.53 -12.56
C LEU A 43 -9.57 2.76 -13.10
N VAL A 44 -9.63 1.43 -13.03
CA VAL A 44 -8.61 0.54 -13.57
C VAL A 44 -9.24 -0.51 -14.49
N PHE A 45 -8.43 -1.15 -15.33
CA PHE A 45 -8.88 -2.20 -16.22
C PHE A 45 -8.68 -3.58 -15.58
N ALA A 46 -9.69 -4.46 -15.67
CA ALA A 46 -9.64 -5.80 -15.08
C ALA A 46 -8.44 -6.63 -15.59
N GLY A 47 -8.04 -6.45 -16.87
CA GLY A 47 -6.85 -7.08 -17.44
C GLY A 47 -5.54 -6.67 -16.76
N ASP A 48 -5.46 -5.44 -16.24
CA ASP A 48 -4.28 -4.99 -15.49
C ASP A 48 -4.25 -5.65 -14.10
N CYS A 49 -5.41 -5.97 -13.51
CA CYS A 49 -5.48 -6.78 -12.30
C CYS A 49 -4.94 -8.21 -12.53
N ASP A 50 -5.27 -8.82 -13.68
CA ASP A 50 -4.75 -10.14 -14.07
C ASP A 50 -3.24 -10.09 -14.31
N ASN A 51 -2.73 -9.06 -14.99
CA ASN A 51 -1.30 -8.84 -15.18
C ASN A 51 -0.56 -8.68 -13.86
N LEU A 52 -1.14 -7.93 -12.93
CA LEU A 52 -0.59 -7.77 -11.59
C LEU A 52 -0.57 -9.11 -10.83
N LYS A 53 -1.66 -9.89 -10.90
CA LYS A 53 -1.75 -11.22 -10.28
C LYS A 53 -0.64 -12.15 -10.77
N ALA A 54 -0.35 -12.16 -12.07
CA ALA A 54 0.77 -12.93 -12.62
C ALA A 54 2.14 -12.48 -12.05
N LYS A 55 2.34 -11.18 -11.83
CA LYS A 55 3.58 -10.64 -11.21
C LYS A 55 3.68 -10.97 -9.72
N ILE A 56 2.55 -10.99 -8.99
CA ILE A 56 2.48 -11.43 -7.60
C ILE A 56 2.89 -12.91 -7.50
N ALA A 57 2.44 -13.75 -8.44
CA ALA A 57 2.85 -15.15 -8.48
C ALA A 57 4.36 -15.31 -8.61
N LEU A 58 5.01 -14.52 -9.47
CA LEU A 58 6.47 -14.51 -9.60
C LEU A 58 7.15 -14.04 -8.29
N ALA A 59 6.60 -13.04 -7.62
CA ALA A 59 7.14 -12.57 -6.35
C ALA A 59 7.01 -13.63 -5.24
N ALA A 60 5.90 -14.37 -5.20
CA ALA A 60 5.71 -15.48 -4.26
C ALA A 60 6.70 -16.63 -4.49
N GLU A 61 7.17 -16.80 -5.72
CA GLU A 61 8.20 -17.78 -6.10
C GLU A 61 9.65 -17.25 -5.96
N GLY A 62 9.85 -16.03 -5.45
CA GLY A 62 11.16 -15.39 -5.35
C GLY A 62 11.77 -14.96 -6.68
N LYS A 63 10.98 -14.88 -7.75
CA LYS A 63 11.39 -14.45 -9.10
C LYS A 63 11.11 -12.97 -9.39
N ALA A 64 10.50 -12.26 -8.46
CA ALA A 64 10.29 -10.83 -8.45
C ALA A 64 10.27 -10.34 -7.00
N PHE A 65 10.36 -9.02 -6.79
CA PHE A 65 10.22 -8.41 -5.48
C PHE A 65 9.08 -7.39 -5.48
N TRP A 66 8.22 -7.40 -4.46
CA TRP A 66 7.10 -6.49 -4.31
C TRP A 66 7.52 -5.23 -3.55
N LEU A 67 7.32 -4.07 -4.16
CA LEU A 67 7.47 -2.77 -3.52
C LEU A 67 6.14 -2.04 -3.54
N GLN A 68 5.51 -1.94 -2.37
CA GLN A 68 4.27 -1.17 -2.19
C GLN A 68 4.55 0.03 -1.29
N GLY A 69 4.27 1.23 -1.78
CA GLY A 69 4.56 2.45 -1.04
C GLY A 69 3.59 3.59 -1.35
N GLY A 70 3.47 4.52 -0.42
CA GLY A 70 2.68 5.73 -0.58
C GLY A 70 2.02 6.19 0.72
N ASP A 71 0.99 7.01 0.59
CA ASP A 71 0.42 7.71 1.73
C ASP A 71 -0.19 6.79 2.80
N CYS A 72 -0.16 7.23 4.03
CA CYS A 72 -0.91 6.62 5.13
C CYS A 72 -2.43 6.74 4.88
N ALA A 73 -2.88 7.98 4.66
CA ALA A 73 -4.21 8.32 4.18
C ALA A 73 -4.08 9.52 3.25
N GLU A 74 -4.54 9.37 2.03
CA GLU A 74 -4.61 10.47 1.08
C GLU A 74 -5.62 11.50 1.53
N THR A 75 -5.34 12.79 1.25
CA THR A 75 -6.29 13.89 1.44
C THR A 75 -6.56 14.58 0.11
N PHE A 76 -7.75 15.19 -0.02
CA PHE A 76 -8.08 15.93 -1.24
C PHE A 76 -7.16 17.13 -1.45
N VAL A 77 -6.65 17.72 -0.37
CA VAL A 77 -5.73 18.86 -0.43
C VAL A 77 -4.35 18.44 -0.92
N ALA A 78 -3.87 17.26 -0.52
CA ALA A 78 -2.57 16.74 -0.91
C ALA A 78 -2.55 16.07 -2.29
N ALA A 79 -3.70 15.94 -2.97
CA ALA A 79 -3.78 15.36 -4.31
C ALA A 79 -3.33 16.37 -5.39
N THR A 80 -2.13 16.95 -5.23
CA THR A 80 -1.53 17.90 -6.17
C THR A 80 -0.61 17.19 -7.16
N ALA A 81 -0.36 17.83 -8.31
CA ALA A 81 0.56 17.27 -9.32
C ALA A 81 1.97 17.05 -8.76
N ASP A 82 2.45 17.96 -7.90
CA ASP A 82 3.78 17.88 -7.30
C ASP A 82 3.87 16.73 -6.30
N SER A 83 2.90 16.59 -5.41
CA SER A 83 2.85 15.49 -4.42
C SER A 83 2.76 14.12 -5.10
N ILE A 84 1.90 13.98 -6.12
CA ILE A 84 1.79 12.74 -6.90
C ILE A 84 3.11 12.43 -7.61
N ARG A 85 3.71 13.42 -8.29
CA ARG A 85 5.00 13.27 -8.97
C ARG A 85 6.10 12.85 -8.01
N ASN A 86 6.25 13.53 -6.87
CA ASN A 86 7.31 13.27 -5.89
C ASN A 86 7.17 11.86 -5.29
N ARG A 87 5.96 11.42 -5.02
CA ARG A 87 5.69 10.06 -4.51
C ARG A 87 6.05 8.99 -5.53
N ILE A 88 5.64 9.17 -6.81
CA ILE A 88 6.02 8.25 -7.90
C ILE A 88 7.54 8.22 -8.06
N LYS A 89 8.18 9.41 -8.07
CA LYS A 89 9.64 9.54 -8.16
C LYS A 89 10.33 8.71 -7.07
N THR A 90 9.91 8.84 -5.81
CA THR A 90 10.48 8.10 -4.68
C THR A 90 10.35 6.59 -4.87
N ILE A 91 9.16 6.10 -5.24
CA ILE A 91 8.94 4.66 -5.49
C ILE A 91 9.80 4.15 -6.64
N LEU A 92 9.95 4.92 -7.72
CA LEU A 92 10.80 4.55 -8.87
C LEU A 92 12.28 4.49 -8.50
N GLN A 93 12.75 5.45 -7.69
CA GLN A 93 14.13 5.45 -7.18
C GLN A 93 14.41 4.24 -6.30
N MET A 94 13.51 3.95 -5.35
CA MET A 94 13.59 2.73 -4.52
C MET A 94 13.60 1.47 -5.39
N ALA A 95 12.70 1.38 -6.37
CA ALA A 95 12.61 0.23 -7.27
C ALA A 95 13.90 0.02 -8.07
N ALA A 96 14.53 1.08 -8.59
CA ALA A 96 15.77 0.98 -9.35
C ALA A 96 16.93 0.42 -8.49
N VAL A 97 17.03 0.86 -7.24
CA VAL A 97 18.02 0.36 -6.27
C VAL A 97 17.78 -1.13 -5.99
N LEU A 98 16.54 -1.49 -5.66
CA LEU A 98 16.15 -2.87 -5.36
C LEU A 98 16.37 -3.80 -6.56
N GLN A 99 16.00 -3.38 -7.77
CA GLN A 99 16.19 -4.16 -9.01
C GLN A 99 17.67 -4.45 -9.27
N TYR A 100 18.51 -3.44 -9.13
CA TYR A 100 19.93 -3.59 -9.41
C TYR A 100 20.59 -4.65 -8.51
N TYR A 101 20.35 -4.57 -7.19
CA TYR A 101 21.01 -5.46 -6.23
C TYR A 101 20.41 -6.85 -6.16
N SER A 102 19.09 -6.95 -6.28
CA SER A 102 18.43 -8.25 -6.26
C SER A 102 18.58 -9.01 -7.57
N SER A 103 18.88 -8.32 -8.67
CA SER A 103 18.77 -8.84 -10.04
C SER A 103 17.38 -9.41 -10.34
N LEU A 104 16.35 -8.91 -9.64
CA LEU A 104 14.96 -9.30 -9.82
C LEU A 104 14.12 -8.13 -10.35
N PRO A 105 13.09 -8.42 -11.16
CA PRO A 105 12.05 -7.44 -11.44
C PRO A 105 11.40 -6.95 -10.15
N VAL A 106 11.17 -5.65 -10.02
CA VAL A 106 10.41 -5.07 -8.90
C VAL A 106 9.02 -4.68 -9.36
N VAL A 107 8.00 -5.25 -8.69
CA VAL A 107 6.58 -4.93 -8.90
C VAL A 107 6.26 -3.66 -8.10
N LYS A 108 6.01 -2.56 -8.80
CA LYS A 108 5.78 -1.24 -8.21
C LYS A 108 4.29 -0.99 -8.01
N VAL A 109 3.89 -0.79 -6.75
CA VAL A 109 2.50 -0.61 -6.35
C VAL A 109 2.37 0.62 -5.47
N GLY A 110 1.56 1.58 -5.90
CA GLY A 110 1.30 2.79 -5.14
C GLY A 110 0.14 2.60 -4.17
N ARG A 111 0.32 2.99 -2.91
CA ARG A 111 -0.77 3.29 -1.98
C ARG A 111 -1.30 4.67 -2.35
N MET A 112 -2.08 4.74 -3.41
CA MET A 112 -2.58 5.99 -3.99
C MET A 112 -3.79 5.75 -4.89
N ALA A 113 -4.54 6.82 -5.13
CA ALA A 113 -5.76 6.84 -5.93
C ALA A 113 -6.86 5.93 -5.34
N GLY A 114 -7.10 6.10 -4.02
CA GLY A 114 -8.13 5.36 -3.29
C GLY A 114 -7.92 5.26 -1.78
N GLN A 115 -6.71 5.53 -1.26
CA GLN A 115 -6.41 5.41 0.17
C GLN A 115 -6.92 6.63 0.96
N PHE A 116 -8.20 7.00 0.81
CA PHE A 116 -8.83 8.15 1.47
C PHE A 116 -9.60 7.78 2.74
N ALA A 117 -9.55 6.53 3.17
CA ALA A 117 -10.20 6.05 4.38
C ALA A 117 -9.21 5.35 5.31
N LYS A 118 -9.44 5.47 6.62
CA LYS A 118 -8.59 4.86 7.65
C LYS A 118 -9.45 4.25 8.77
N PRO A 119 -9.22 2.99 9.17
CA PRO A 119 -9.85 2.43 10.36
C PRO A 119 -9.33 3.14 11.62
N ARG A 120 -10.19 3.34 12.61
CA ARG A 120 -9.85 4.04 13.85
C ARG A 120 -10.02 3.13 15.06
N SER A 121 -9.15 3.30 16.05
CA SER A 121 -9.26 2.56 17.33
C SER A 121 -10.44 3.05 18.16
N ASN A 122 -10.74 4.35 18.09
CA ASN A 122 -11.85 4.99 18.79
C ASN A 122 -12.78 5.65 17.78
N ASP A 123 -14.09 5.58 18.04
CA ASP A 123 -15.11 6.21 17.20
C ASP A 123 -15.13 7.72 17.35
N ASN A 124 -14.67 8.22 18.50
CA ASN A 124 -14.65 9.65 18.84
C ASN A 124 -13.22 10.11 19.17
N GLU A 125 -13.02 11.40 19.02
CA GLU A 125 -11.83 12.16 19.41
C GLU A 125 -12.23 13.27 20.36
N THR A 126 -11.48 13.44 21.48
CA THR A 126 -11.75 14.48 22.49
C THR A 126 -10.59 15.48 22.52
N ARG A 127 -10.93 16.77 22.45
CA ARG A 127 -9.99 17.89 22.61
C ARG A 127 -10.56 18.85 23.67
N GLY A 128 -9.90 18.95 24.80
CA GLY A 128 -10.45 19.66 25.95
C GLY A 128 -11.79 19.04 26.38
N ASP A 129 -12.84 19.85 26.50
CA ASP A 129 -14.19 19.40 26.89
C ASP A 129 -15.07 19.02 25.70
N VAL A 130 -14.56 19.06 24.47
CA VAL A 130 -15.34 18.77 23.26
C VAL A 130 -15.01 17.37 22.74
N THR A 131 -16.04 16.54 22.55
CA THR A 131 -15.94 15.21 21.95
C THR A 131 -16.71 15.18 20.62
N LEU A 132 -16.03 14.83 19.54
CA LEU A 132 -16.57 14.74 18.19
C LEU A 132 -16.22 13.39 17.54
N PRO A 133 -16.90 12.98 16.46
CA PRO A 133 -16.49 11.82 15.69
C PRO A 133 -15.03 11.92 15.25
N ALA A 134 -14.31 10.80 15.33
CA ALA A 134 -12.92 10.74 14.87
C ALA A 134 -12.82 11.03 13.37
N TYR A 135 -11.72 11.65 12.94
CA TYR A 135 -11.40 11.74 11.53
C TYR A 135 -11.12 10.34 10.96
N ARG A 136 -11.90 9.90 9.99
CA ARG A 136 -11.84 8.57 9.36
C ARG A 136 -11.27 8.59 7.95
N GLY A 137 -10.70 9.71 7.53
CA GLY A 137 -10.22 9.96 6.17
C GLY A 137 -11.21 10.78 5.35
N ASP A 138 -10.68 11.41 4.30
CA ASP A 138 -11.44 12.31 3.44
C ASP A 138 -12.60 11.63 2.70
N ALA A 139 -12.60 10.31 2.60
CA ALA A 139 -13.74 9.55 2.08
C ALA A 139 -14.98 9.64 2.98
N VAL A 140 -14.80 9.98 4.26
CA VAL A 140 -15.86 9.92 5.27
C VAL A 140 -16.21 11.31 5.81
N ASN A 141 -15.20 12.05 6.29
CA ASN A 141 -15.38 13.34 6.95
C ASN A 141 -14.12 14.22 6.79
N ASP A 142 -14.15 15.44 7.32
CA ASP A 142 -13.03 16.37 7.20
C ASP A 142 -12.12 16.36 8.43
N LEU A 143 -10.89 16.87 8.25
CA LEU A 143 -9.86 16.90 9.29
C LEU A 143 -10.13 17.99 10.34
N GLU A 144 -10.83 19.06 10.00
CA GLU A 144 -11.13 20.15 10.92
C GLU A 144 -11.96 19.65 12.11
N PHE A 145 -11.62 20.14 13.34
CA PHE A 145 -12.28 19.68 14.56
C PHE A 145 -13.53 20.51 14.87
N THR A 146 -14.53 20.42 13.99
CA THR A 146 -15.88 20.98 14.14
C THR A 146 -16.92 19.88 13.95
N LEU A 147 -18.14 20.05 14.49
CA LEU A 147 -19.19 19.07 14.34
C LEU A 147 -19.58 18.91 12.86
N GLU A 148 -19.63 20.01 12.11
CA GLU A 148 -19.94 20.00 10.67
C GLU A 148 -18.89 19.18 9.89
N SER A 149 -17.61 19.49 10.06
CA SER A 149 -16.50 18.82 9.39
C SER A 149 -16.36 17.34 9.77
N ARG A 150 -16.70 16.97 11.02
CA ARG A 150 -16.58 15.59 11.52
C ARG A 150 -17.83 14.74 11.28
N THR A 151 -18.93 15.33 10.82
CA THR A 151 -20.11 14.57 10.41
C THR A 151 -19.83 13.83 9.10
N PRO A 152 -20.05 12.49 9.03
CA PRO A 152 -19.85 11.74 7.80
C PRO A 152 -20.72 12.25 6.66
N ASP A 153 -20.13 12.42 5.46
CA ASP A 153 -20.79 12.93 4.26
C ASP A 153 -20.59 11.95 3.08
N PRO A 154 -21.65 11.28 2.60
CA PRO A 154 -21.58 10.34 1.49
C PRO A 154 -21.15 10.93 0.15
N ASP A 155 -21.37 12.23 -0.10
CA ASP A 155 -20.94 12.89 -1.35
C ASP A 155 -19.40 12.90 -1.48
N ARG A 156 -18.67 12.73 -0.38
CA ARG A 156 -17.22 12.56 -0.36
C ARG A 156 -16.75 11.30 -1.09
N LEU A 157 -17.56 10.24 -1.14
CA LEU A 157 -17.24 9.03 -1.92
C LEU A 157 -17.14 9.35 -3.42
N VAL A 158 -18.03 10.21 -3.93
CA VAL A 158 -17.96 10.69 -5.31
C VAL A 158 -16.71 11.54 -5.54
N ARG A 159 -16.36 12.37 -4.56
CA ARG A 159 -15.11 13.16 -4.62
C ARG A 159 -13.86 12.27 -4.60
N VAL A 160 -13.86 11.19 -3.82
CA VAL A 160 -12.77 10.16 -3.85
C VAL A 160 -12.60 9.62 -5.26
N TYR A 161 -13.69 9.18 -5.91
CA TYR A 161 -13.62 8.69 -7.29
C TYR A 161 -13.01 9.72 -8.24
N ASN A 162 -13.50 10.97 -8.22
CA ASN A 162 -13.01 12.02 -9.11
C ASN A 162 -11.52 12.33 -8.88
N THR A 163 -11.09 12.41 -7.62
CA THR A 163 -9.69 12.64 -7.25
C THR A 163 -8.81 11.46 -7.66
N SER A 164 -9.28 10.24 -7.43
CA SER A 164 -8.58 9.00 -7.83
C SER A 164 -8.43 8.91 -9.35
N SER A 165 -9.46 9.28 -10.11
CA SER A 165 -9.43 9.32 -11.57
C SER A 165 -8.39 10.30 -12.10
N ALA A 166 -8.35 11.53 -11.54
CA ALA A 166 -7.35 12.53 -11.89
C ALA A 166 -5.92 12.07 -11.54
N THR A 167 -5.74 11.47 -10.35
CA THR A 167 -4.46 10.90 -9.90
C THR A 167 -3.99 9.80 -10.85
N LEU A 168 -4.84 8.83 -11.19
CA LEU A 168 -4.50 7.74 -12.11
C LEU A 168 -4.16 8.20 -13.51
N ASN A 169 -4.86 9.23 -14.00
CA ASN A 169 -4.52 9.84 -15.29
C ASN A 169 -3.11 10.42 -15.28
N LEU A 170 -2.73 11.13 -14.20
CA LEU A 170 -1.39 11.69 -14.03
C LEU A 170 -0.33 10.60 -13.84
N VAL A 171 -0.63 9.54 -13.08
CA VAL A 171 0.21 8.34 -12.94
C VAL A 171 0.53 7.75 -14.32
N ARG A 172 -0.49 7.52 -15.16
CA ARG A 172 -0.29 7.01 -16.53
C ARG A 172 0.57 7.94 -17.37
N ALA A 173 0.34 9.25 -17.29
CA ALA A 173 1.15 10.22 -18.01
C ALA A 173 2.64 10.13 -17.60
N PHE A 174 2.94 10.02 -16.32
CA PHE A 174 4.31 9.89 -15.83
C PHE A 174 4.95 8.55 -16.19
N THR A 175 4.23 7.46 -16.07
CA THR A 175 4.79 6.11 -16.29
C THR A 175 4.89 5.72 -17.77
N GLN A 176 4.18 6.40 -18.67
CA GLN A 176 4.18 6.15 -20.10
C GLN A 176 4.84 7.28 -20.91
N GLY A 177 4.97 8.47 -20.34
CA GLY A 177 5.45 9.70 -21.01
C GLY A 177 6.96 9.95 -20.93
N GLY A 178 7.76 8.98 -20.44
CA GLY A 178 9.22 9.12 -20.33
C GLY A 178 9.73 9.74 -19.02
N PHE A 179 8.86 10.23 -18.13
CA PHE A 179 9.27 10.67 -16.79
C PHE A 179 9.86 9.51 -15.97
N ALA A 180 9.33 8.29 -16.14
CA ALA A 180 9.81 7.07 -15.50
C ALA A 180 11.02 6.43 -16.19
N ASP A 181 11.67 7.10 -17.14
CA ASP A 181 12.87 6.61 -17.83
C ASP A 181 13.94 6.20 -16.81
N LEU A 182 14.41 4.97 -16.88
CA LEU A 182 15.34 4.40 -15.90
C LEU A 182 16.66 5.19 -15.80
N ARG A 183 17.08 5.84 -16.89
CA ARG A 183 18.27 6.73 -16.90
C ARG A 183 18.01 8.00 -16.09
N GLN A 184 16.80 8.57 -16.21
CA GLN A 184 16.40 9.73 -15.43
C GLN A 184 16.26 9.37 -13.95
N VAL A 185 15.69 8.22 -13.63
CA VAL A 185 15.61 7.70 -12.26
C VAL A 185 17.00 7.51 -11.66
N HIS A 186 17.96 7.00 -12.46
CA HIS A 186 19.36 6.90 -12.03
C HIS A 186 19.99 8.26 -11.74
N GLU A 187 19.75 9.28 -12.57
CA GLU A 187 20.26 10.64 -12.29
C GLU A 187 19.66 11.21 -10.99
N TRP A 188 18.39 10.94 -10.68
CA TRP A 188 17.82 11.32 -9.39
C TRP A 188 18.50 10.62 -8.21
N ASN A 189 18.83 9.33 -8.34
CA ASN A 189 19.57 8.59 -7.32
C ASN A 189 20.96 9.17 -7.10
N LYS A 190 21.67 9.56 -8.15
CA LYS A 190 22.96 10.26 -8.04
C LYS A 190 22.83 11.62 -7.33
N GLY A 191 21.75 12.35 -7.59
CA GLY A 191 21.44 13.58 -6.89
C GLY A 191 21.26 13.36 -5.39
N PHE A 192 20.44 12.37 -5.01
CA PHE A 192 20.26 12.00 -3.60
C PHE A 192 21.59 11.64 -2.92
N ILE A 193 22.40 10.78 -3.55
CA ILE A 193 23.69 10.34 -2.99
C ILE A 193 24.63 11.52 -2.76
N ARG A 194 24.69 12.48 -3.68
CA ARG A 194 25.55 13.66 -3.56
C ARG A 194 25.11 14.59 -2.42
N ASP A 195 23.80 14.73 -2.23
CA ASP A 195 23.21 15.73 -1.35
C ASP A 195 22.82 15.15 0.04
N SER A 196 22.94 13.83 0.25
CA SER A 196 22.60 13.13 1.49
C SER A 196 23.81 12.93 2.40
N SER A 197 23.61 13.04 3.71
CA SER A 197 24.62 12.75 4.74
C SER A 197 25.12 11.30 4.74
N VAL A 198 24.33 10.37 4.18
CA VAL A 198 24.68 8.94 4.05
C VAL A 198 25.14 8.60 2.62
N GLY A 199 25.26 9.58 1.74
CA GLY A 199 25.47 9.39 0.30
C GLY A 199 26.78 8.67 -0.04
N GLU A 200 27.87 8.94 0.68
CA GLU A 200 29.16 8.29 0.44
C GLU A 200 29.07 6.75 0.50
N ARG A 201 28.24 6.22 1.40
CA ARG A 201 28.00 4.77 1.56
C ARG A 201 27.46 4.14 0.27
N TYR A 202 26.68 4.91 -0.52
CA TYR A 202 25.97 4.40 -1.70
C TYR A 202 26.59 4.84 -3.03
N GLU A 203 27.71 5.60 -3.00
CA GLU A 203 28.37 6.11 -4.21
C GLU A 203 28.87 4.99 -5.15
N ALA A 204 29.45 3.94 -4.58
CA ALA A 204 29.91 2.79 -5.36
C ALA A 204 28.75 2.13 -6.12
N MET A 205 27.61 2.02 -5.48
CA MET A 205 26.35 1.49 -5.97
C MET A 205 25.83 2.27 -7.19
N ALA A 206 25.77 3.58 -7.09
CA ALA A 206 25.35 4.43 -8.21
C ALA A 206 26.30 4.32 -9.41
N LYS A 207 27.61 4.21 -9.19
CA LYS A 207 28.59 4.03 -10.27
C LYS A 207 28.36 2.71 -11.02
N GLU A 208 28.04 1.63 -10.30
CA GLU A 208 27.75 0.33 -10.91
C GLU A 208 26.44 0.33 -11.71
N ILE A 209 25.37 0.93 -11.21
CA ILE A 209 24.12 1.11 -11.96
C ILE A 209 24.37 1.90 -13.25
N GLY A 210 25.17 2.98 -13.18
CA GLY A 210 25.55 3.77 -14.33
C GLY A 210 26.31 2.96 -15.40
N ARG A 211 27.21 2.05 -14.98
CA ARG A 211 27.92 1.13 -15.90
C ARG A 211 26.95 0.14 -16.56
N ALA A 212 26.02 -0.42 -15.78
CA ALA A 212 25.02 -1.36 -16.32
C ALA A 212 24.14 -0.69 -17.37
N LEU A 213 23.63 0.52 -17.11
CA LEU A 213 22.85 1.28 -18.08
C LEU A 213 23.64 1.63 -19.36
N SER A 214 24.90 2.02 -19.19
CA SER A 214 25.80 2.29 -20.32
C SER A 214 26.05 1.04 -21.17
N PHE A 215 26.24 -0.13 -20.51
CA PHE A 215 26.40 -1.42 -21.18
C PHE A 215 25.13 -1.80 -21.97
N MET A 216 23.94 -1.70 -21.37
CA MET A 216 22.67 -1.99 -22.03
C MET A 216 22.49 -1.13 -23.29
N THR A 217 22.78 0.17 -23.18
CA THR A 217 22.72 1.09 -24.33
C THR A 217 23.71 0.70 -25.42
N SER A 218 24.96 0.37 -25.07
CA SER A 218 25.99 -0.05 -26.02
C SER A 218 25.72 -1.42 -26.64
N ALA A 219 24.99 -2.29 -25.94
CA ALA A 219 24.53 -3.58 -26.42
C ALA A 219 23.30 -3.48 -27.37
N GLY A 220 22.81 -2.26 -27.62
CA GLY A 220 21.73 -2.02 -28.58
C GLY A 220 20.32 -2.03 -28.00
N VAL A 221 20.16 -2.01 -26.67
CA VAL A 221 18.83 -1.84 -26.04
C VAL A 221 18.31 -0.46 -26.42
N SER A 222 17.11 -0.43 -27.00
CA SER A 222 16.48 0.82 -27.45
C SER A 222 16.21 1.77 -26.28
N PRO A 223 16.49 3.07 -26.43
CA PRO A 223 16.09 4.08 -25.44
C PRO A 223 14.60 4.07 -25.14
N GLU A 224 13.76 3.67 -26.07
CA GLU A 224 12.30 3.59 -25.87
C GLU A 224 11.90 2.54 -24.83
N GLU A 225 12.67 1.44 -24.70
CA GLU A 225 12.42 0.37 -23.73
C GLU A 225 12.62 0.81 -22.27
N PHE A 226 13.36 1.92 -22.05
CA PHE A 226 13.55 2.49 -20.73
C PHE A 226 12.49 3.52 -20.32
N LYS A 227 11.64 3.96 -21.26
CA LYS A 227 10.71 5.08 -21.04
C LYS A 227 9.44 4.71 -20.32
N THR A 228 9.02 3.46 -20.40
CA THR A 228 7.77 3.00 -19.83
C THR A 228 7.99 2.07 -18.66
N VAL A 229 7.14 2.19 -17.65
CA VAL A 229 7.21 1.31 -16.48
C VAL A 229 5.80 0.93 -16.04
N ASP A 230 5.63 -0.34 -15.66
CA ASP A 230 4.40 -0.78 -15.03
C ASP A 230 4.31 -0.23 -13.62
N PHE A 231 3.16 0.36 -13.31
CA PHE A 231 2.84 0.91 -12.01
C PHE A 231 1.37 0.64 -11.69
N TYR A 232 1.09 0.10 -10.52
CA TYR A 232 -0.25 -0.31 -10.10
C TYR A 232 -0.71 0.51 -8.91
N SER A 233 -2.01 0.77 -8.79
CA SER A 233 -2.63 1.41 -7.64
C SER A 233 -3.18 0.39 -6.65
N SER A 234 -3.24 0.80 -5.39
CA SER A 234 -3.79 -0.03 -4.32
C SER A 234 -4.32 0.80 -3.17
N HIS A 235 -5.34 0.29 -2.47
CA HIS A 235 -5.83 0.86 -1.21
C HIS A 235 -6.49 -0.20 -0.32
N GLU A 236 -6.77 0.15 0.94
CA GLU A 236 -7.55 -0.68 1.84
C GLU A 236 -9.01 -0.66 1.40
N ALA A 237 -9.58 -1.83 1.11
CA ALA A 237 -11.01 -1.97 0.80
C ALA A 237 -11.83 -1.81 2.09
N LEU A 238 -11.89 -0.58 2.61
CA LEU A 238 -12.48 -0.28 3.91
C LEU A 238 -13.97 0.07 3.81
N ILE A 239 -14.34 0.96 2.90
CA ILE A 239 -15.73 1.46 2.75
C ILE A 239 -16.45 0.60 1.73
N LEU A 240 -17.21 -0.38 2.20
CA LEU A 240 -17.83 -1.39 1.33
C LEU A 240 -18.86 -0.82 0.36
N GLU A 241 -19.52 0.30 0.68
CA GLU A 241 -20.43 1.00 -0.22
C GLU A 241 -19.69 1.54 -1.46
N TYR A 242 -18.46 2.04 -1.29
CA TYR A 242 -17.59 2.50 -2.38
C TYR A 242 -17.11 1.33 -3.25
N GLU A 243 -16.57 0.29 -2.62
CA GLU A 243 -15.98 -0.85 -3.34
C GLU A 243 -17.05 -1.64 -4.11
N LYS A 244 -18.20 -1.93 -3.48
CA LYS A 244 -19.33 -2.59 -4.14
C LYS A 244 -19.88 -1.78 -5.31
N ALA A 245 -19.96 -0.44 -5.15
CA ALA A 245 -20.42 0.45 -6.20
C ALA A 245 -19.48 0.49 -7.41
N LEU A 246 -18.19 0.21 -7.23
CA LEU A 246 -17.18 0.16 -8.29
C LEU A 246 -16.86 -1.27 -8.76
N THR A 247 -17.54 -2.29 -8.24
CA THR A 247 -17.44 -3.65 -8.77
C THR A 247 -18.16 -3.77 -10.11
N ARG A 248 -17.51 -4.40 -11.10
CA ARG A 248 -18.02 -4.62 -12.45
C ARG A 248 -17.84 -6.07 -12.90
N ILE A 249 -18.74 -6.56 -13.72
CA ILE A 249 -18.51 -7.81 -14.46
C ILE A 249 -17.64 -7.48 -15.67
N ASP A 250 -16.47 -8.10 -15.74
CA ASP A 250 -15.57 -7.96 -16.88
C ASP A 250 -16.11 -8.65 -18.11
N SER A 251 -16.24 -7.93 -19.22
CA SER A 251 -16.81 -8.45 -20.47
C SER A 251 -15.98 -9.52 -21.17
N ARG A 252 -14.70 -9.71 -20.78
CA ARG A 252 -13.80 -10.72 -21.34
C ARG A 252 -13.98 -12.08 -20.66
N THR A 253 -14.31 -12.06 -19.34
CA THR A 253 -14.27 -13.24 -18.48
C THR A 253 -15.60 -13.58 -17.84
N ASP A 254 -16.58 -12.67 -17.88
CA ASP A 254 -17.85 -12.72 -17.13
C ASP A 254 -17.67 -12.84 -15.61
N LEU A 255 -16.52 -12.40 -15.08
CA LEU A 255 -16.18 -12.46 -13.67
C LEU A 255 -16.19 -11.07 -13.02
N PRO A 256 -16.51 -10.97 -11.70
CA PRO A 256 -16.56 -9.71 -10.98
C PRO A 256 -15.16 -9.20 -10.59
N TYR A 257 -14.86 -7.97 -10.94
CA TYR A 257 -13.68 -7.22 -10.49
C TYR A 257 -14.11 -5.94 -9.80
N ASP A 258 -13.50 -5.64 -8.68
CA ASP A 258 -13.51 -4.29 -8.15
C ASP A 258 -12.52 -3.44 -8.95
N VAL A 259 -13.04 -2.52 -9.72
CA VAL A 259 -12.24 -1.67 -10.62
C VAL A 259 -11.93 -0.30 -10.00
N SER A 260 -11.97 -0.20 -8.68
CA SER A 260 -11.50 0.95 -7.90
C SER A 260 -9.98 1.02 -7.86
N ALA A 261 -9.28 -0.13 -7.82
CA ALA A 261 -7.83 -0.26 -7.88
C ALA A 261 -7.39 -1.63 -8.44
N HIS A 262 -6.10 -1.76 -8.77
CA HIS A 262 -5.54 -3.03 -9.26
C HIS A 262 -5.38 -4.06 -8.13
N PHE A 263 -4.99 -3.61 -6.94
CA PHE A 263 -4.78 -4.43 -5.75
C PHE A 263 -5.53 -3.83 -4.56
N LEU A 264 -6.24 -4.66 -3.84
CA LEU A 264 -6.97 -4.27 -2.64
C LEU A 264 -6.44 -5.06 -1.44
N TRP A 265 -6.44 -4.48 -0.26
CA TRP A 265 -6.17 -5.25 0.94
C TRP A 265 -7.24 -5.07 2.02
N ILE A 266 -7.40 -6.11 2.81
CA ILE A 266 -8.23 -6.11 4.01
C ILE A 266 -7.34 -5.79 5.21
N GLY A 267 -7.73 -4.79 5.99
CA GLY A 267 -7.00 -4.35 7.17
C GLY A 267 -7.11 -5.32 8.35
N GLU A 268 -6.21 -5.17 9.33
CA GLU A 268 -6.21 -6.00 10.56
C GLU A 268 -7.52 -5.87 11.35
N ARG A 269 -8.19 -4.70 11.30
CA ARG A 269 -9.44 -4.45 12.03
C ARG A 269 -10.70 -4.90 11.29
N THR A 270 -10.57 -5.33 10.05
CA THR A 270 -11.70 -5.70 9.18
C THR A 270 -11.61 -7.13 8.62
N ARG A 271 -10.64 -7.92 9.09
CA ARG A 271 -10.40 -9.29 8.63
C ARG A 271 -11.13 -10.37 9.41
N GLN A 272 -12.26 -10.05 10.08
CA GLN A 272 -13.10 -11.06 10.73
C GLN A 272 -13.48 -12.13 9.71
N LEU A 273 -13.22 -13.38 10.05
CA LEU A 273 -13.37 -14.51 9.12
C LEU A 273 -14.80 -14.63 8.56
N ASP A 274 -15.80 -14.28 9.34
CA ASP A 274 -17.22 -14.27 9.00
C ASP A 274 -17.77 -12.87 8.68
N GLY A 275 -16.87 -11.88 8.55
CA GLY A 275 -17.22 -10.48 8.30
C GLY A 275 -17.46 -10.15 6.83
N ALA A 276 -18.13 -9.02 6.60
CA ALA A 276 -18.51 -8.55 5.28
C ALA A 276 -17.32 -8.23 4.37
N HIS A 277 -16.17 -7.83 4.91
CA HIS A 277 -14.97 -7.55 4.11
C HIS A 277 -14.34 -8.81 3.52
N ILE A 278 -14.32 -9.91 4.29
CA ILE A 278 -13.82 -11.21 3.79
C ILE A 278 -14.80 -11.79 2.77
N ASP A 279 -16.12 -11.68 3.01
CA ASP A 279 -17.13 -12.06 2.01
C ASP A 279 -16.97 -11.28 0.71
N PHE A 280 -16.82 -9.95 0.80
CA PHE A 280 -16.56 -9.08 -0.36
C PHE A 280 -15.32 -9.52 -1.13
N ALA A 281 -14.19 -9.65 -0.44
CA ALA A 281 -12.92 -10.03 -1.05
C ALA A 281 -12.95 -11.42 -1.69
N SER A 282 -13.73 -12.36 -1.15
CA SER A 282 -13.89 -13.71 -1.72
C SER A 282 -14.67 -13.74 -3.03
N LYS A 283 -15.47 -12.69 -3.30
CA LYS A 283 -16.38 -12.63 -4.45
C LYS A 283 -15.78 -11.93 -5.67
N ILE A 284 -14.75 -11.13 -5.50
CA ILE A 284 -14.08 -10.42 -6.59
C ILE A 284 -12.83 -11.17 -7.06
N ARG A 285 -12.37 -10.88 -8.28
CA ARG A 285 -11.23 -11.59 -8.92
C ARG A 285 -9.89 -10.86 -8.81
N ASN A 286 -9.86 -9.67 -8.26
CA ASN A 286 -8.63 -8.91 -8.00
C ASN A 286 -7.64 -9.73 -7.16
N PRO A 287 -6.32 -9.53 -7.30
CA PRO A 287 -5.39 -9.97 -6.28
C PRO A 287 -5.67 -9.24 -4.96
N ILE A 288 -5.65 -9.95 -3.84
CA ILE A 288 -6.05 -9.47 -2.51
C ILE A 288 -4.91 -9.59 -1.52
N GLY A 289 -4.70 -8.52 -0.74
CA GLY A 289 -3.87 -8.55 0.46
C GLY A 289 -4.69 -8.71 1.73
N VAL A 290 -4.11 -9.34 2.76
CA VAL A 290 -4.68 -9.34 4.11
C VAL A 290 -3.60 -9.00 5.12
N LYS A 291 -3.88 -8.03 5.98
CA LYS A 291 -2.98 -7.66 7.08
C LYS A 291 -3.02 -8.71 8.18
N LEU A 292 -1.84 -9.15 8.63
CA LEU A 292 -1.68 -10.06 9.75
C LEU A 292 -0.84 -9.42 10.86
N GLY A 293 -1.45 -9.19 12.00
CA GLY A 293 -0.79 -8.62 13.19
C GLY A 293 -0.26 -9.69 14.15
N PRO A 294 0.34 -9.28 15.27
CA PRO A 294 1.00 -10.19 16.21
C PRO A 294 0.05 -11.15 16.98
N LYS A 295 -1.25 -10.98 16.82
CA LYS A 295 -2.27 -11.88 17.40
C LYS A 295 -2.81 -12.89 16.39
N SER A 296 -2.35 -12.86 15.14
CA SER A 296 -2.78 -13.80 14.11
C SER A 296 -2.26 -15.19 14.40
N THR A 297 -3.11 -16.19 14.21
CA THR A 297 -2.78 -17.62 14.39
C THR A 297 -2.60 -18.30 13.04
N VAL A 298 -1.98 -19.48 13.06
CA VAL A 298 -1.88 -20.34 11.86
C VAL A 298 -3.27 -20.72 11.35
N GLU A 299 -4.19 -21.01 12.26
CA GLU A 299 -5.58 -21.36 11.93
C GLU A 299 -6.28 -20.20 11.21
N ASP A 300 -6.13 -18.95 11.69
CA ASP A 300 -6.64 -17.77 11.00
C ASP A 300 -6.09 -17.69 9.57
N ALA A 301 -4.77 -17.85 9.40
CA ALA A 301 -4.13 -17.77 8.09
C ALA A 301 -4.64 -18.85 7.13
N LEU A 302 -4.78 -20.09 7.59
CA LEU A 302 -5.31 -21.18 6.77
C LEU A 302 -6.77 -20.96 6.41
N THR A 303 -7.60 -20.51 7.35
CA THR A 303 -9.01 -20.18 7.08
C THR A 303 -9.15 -19.04 6.09
N LEU A 304 -8.29 -18.01 6.17
CA LEU A 304 -8.26 -16.93 5.18
C LEU A 304 -7.89 -17.44 3.78
N ILE A 305 -6.93 -18.36 3.69
CA ILE A 305 -6.56 -18.99 2.42
C ILE A 305 -7.76 -19.78 1.86
N ASP A 306 -8.44 -20.58 2.66
CA ASP A 306 -9.59 -21.37 2.21
C ASP A 306 -10.76 -20.50 1.74
N ARG A 307 -10.95 -19.33 2.33
CA ARG A 307 -12.02 -18.40 1.95
C ARG A 307 -11.69 -17.53 0.75
N LEU A 308 -10.45 -17.01 0.68
CA LEU A 308 -10.05 -15.99 -0.31
C LEU A 308 -9.39 -16.59 -1.55
N ASP A 309 -8.82 -17.79 -1.42
CA ASP A 309 -8.12 -18.51 -2.48
C ASP A 309 -8.41 -20.02 -2.42
N PRO A 310 -9.69 -20.43 -2.52
CA PRO A 310 -10.08 -21.85 -2.45
C PRO A 310 -9.44 -22.68 -3.55
N ASP A 311 -9.20 -22.08 -4.72
CA ASP A 311 -8.63 -22.75 -5.90
C ASP A 311 -7.09 -22.75 -5.88
N ARG A 312 -6.46 -22.14 -4.87
CA ARG A 312 -4.98 -21.99 -4.75
C ARG A 312 -4.36 -21.34 -5.98
N GLU A 313 -5.01 -20.28 -6.49
CA GLU A 313 -4.60 -19.58 -7.69
C GLU A 313 -3.32 -18.77 -7.43
N PRO A 314 -2.21 -19.00 -8.17
CA PRO A 314 -0.97 -18.26 -7.96
C PRO A 314 -1.16 -16.74 -8.09
N GLY A 315 -0.67 -15.99 -7.11
CA GLY A 315 -0.77 -14.53 -7.07
C GLY A 315 -2.12 -13.97 -6.60
N ARG A 316 -3.08 -14.82 -6.24
CA ARG A 316 -4.38 -14.39 -5.73
C ARG A 316 -4.27 -13.74 -4.35
N LEU A 317 -3.53 -14.34 -3.43
CA LEU A 317 -3.48 -13.93 -2.03
C LEU A 317 -2.08 -13.48 -1.61
N THR A 318 -2.05 -12.35 -0.90
CA THR A 318 -0.85 -11.77 -0.27
C THR A 318 -1.09 -11.61 1.22
N PHE A 319 -0.21 -12.12 2.06
CA PHE A 319 -0.20 -11.80 3.48
C PHE A 319 0.77 -10.65 3.77
N ILE A 320 0.23 -9.58 4.35
CA ILE A 320 0.99 -8.38 4.69
C ILE A 320 1.17 -8.38 6.21
N THR A 321 2.35 -8.78 6.67
CA THR A 321 2.67 -8.91 8.10
C THR A 321 2.99 -7.55 8.71
N ARG A 322 2.44 -7.29 9.90
CA ARG A 322 2.66 -6.06 10.66
C ARG A 322 2.85 -6.37 12.15
N MET A 323 3.95 -7.02 12.46
CA MET A 323 4.18 -7.62 13.78
C MET A 323 4.79 -6.64 14.79
N GLY A 324 5.56 -5.67 14.32
CA GLY A 324 6.47 -4.84 15.11
C GLY A 324 7.83 -5.51 15.30
N ALA A 325 8.89 -4.71 15.38
CA ALA A 325 10.28 -5.17 15.51
C ALA A 325 10.46 -6.17 16.66
N GLY A 326 9.83 -5.89 17.82
CA GLY A 326 9.93 -6.73 19.01
C GLY A 326 9.19 -8.07 18.93
N LYS A 327 8.35 -8.31 17.91
CA LYS A 327 7.49 -9.49 17.82
C LYS A 327 7.69 -10.33 16.56
N ILE A 328 8.27 -9.79 15.52
CA ILE A 328 8.33 -10.47 14.22
C ILE A 328 9.04 -11.81 14.28
N ARG A 329 10.18 -11.89 14.98
CA ARG A 329 10.96 -13.11 15.14
C ARG A 329 10.30 -14.18 16.01
N GLU A 330 9.35 -13.77 16.85
CA GLU A 330 8.57 -14.68 17.72
C GLU A 330 7.36 -15.25 16.98
N VAL A 331 6.60 -14.42 16.26
CA VAL A 331 5.27 -14.77 15.73
C VAL A 331 5.34 -15.27 14.29
N LEU A 332 6.12 -14.61 13.43
CA LEU A 332 6.12 -14.91 11.99
C LEU A 332 6.56 -16.34 11.64
N PRO A 333 7.54 -16.97 12.33
CA PRO A 333 7.99 -18.31 11.96
C PRO A 333 6.88 -19.35 11.93
N ALA A 334 6.00 -19.35 12.93
CA ALA A 334 4.88 -20.30 13.00
C ALA A 334 3.88 -20.12 11.85
N LEU A 335 3.58 -18.86 11.49
CA LEU A 335 2.68 -18.53 10.39
C LEU A 335 3.23 -19.00 9.04
N VAL A 336 4.51 -18.66 8.75
CA VAL A 336 5.17 -19.04 7.49
C VAL A 336 5.28 -20.56 7.37
N ASP A 337 5.71 -21.25 8.42
CA ASP A 337 5.84 -22.72 8.44
C ASP A 337 4.47 -23.40 8.25
N GLY A 338 3.44 -22.95 8.98
CA GLY A 338 2.09 -23.49 8.87
C GLY A 338 1.50 -23.35 7.47
N VAL A 339 1.61 -22.17 6.88
CA VAL A 339 1.15 -21.89 5.51
C VAL A 339 1.96 -22.70 4.48
N THR A 340 3.28 -22.79 4.64
CA THR A 340 4.14 -23.59 3.76
C THR A 340 3.75 -25.06 3.79
N LYS A 341 3.49 -25.64 4.97
CA LYS A 341 3.05 -27.04 5.14
C LYS A 341 1.68 -27.32 4.53
N SER A 342 0.80 -26.31 4.42
CA SER A 342 -0.49 -26.44 3.73
C SER A 342 -0.37 -26.56 2.19
N GLY A 343 0.79 -26.26 1.64
CA GLY A 343 1.03 -26.21 0.18
C GLY A 343 0.50 -24.95 -0.51
N ALA A 344 -0.11 -24.03 0.22
CA ALA A 344 -0.58 -22.76 -0.34
C ALA A 344 0.58 -21.85 -0.74
N LYS A 345 0.46 -21.25 -1.92
CA LYS A 345 1.45 -20.30 -2.46
C LYS A 345 0.94 -18.88 -2.28
N VAL A 346 1.29 -18.25 -1.17
CA VAL A 346 0.97 -16.85 -0.89
C VAL A 346 2.21 -15.97 -1.02
N LEU A 347 2.01 -14.73 -1.41
CA LEU A 347 3.06 -13.72 -1.32
C LEU A 347 3.17 -13.22 0.13
N TRP A 348 4.36 -13.24 0.71
CA TRP A 348 4.64 -12.64 2.00
C TRP A 348 5.24 -11.25 1.83
N VAL A 349 4.68 -10.26 2.52
CA VAL A 349 5.09 -8.86 2.47
C VAL A 349 5.23 -8.32 3.88
N CYS A 350 6.31 -7.60 4.18
CA CYS A 350 6.51 -6.93 5.46
C CYS A 350 5.93 -5.52 5.43
N ASP A 351 5.07 -5.20 6.38
CA ASP A 351 4.65 -3.84 6.73
C ASP A 351 5.29 -3.43 8.06
N PRO A 352 6.46 -2.82 8.05
CA PRO A 352 7.18 -2.48 9.28
C PRO A 352 6.69 -1.15 9.88
N MET A 353 5.61 -0.59 9.34
CA MET A 353 5.11 0.71 9.78
C MET A 353 4.12 0.59 10.92
N HIS A 354 3.07 -0.24 10.73
CA HIS A 354 1.91 -0.26 11.64
C HIS A 354 2.16 -0.97 12.98
N GLY A 355 3.23 -1.75 13.12
CA GLY A 355 3.65 -2.38 14.37
C GLY A 355 4.56 -1.51 15.25
N ASN A 356 5.13 -0.43 14.69
CA ASN A 356 6.19 0.38 15.32
C ASN A 356 5.79 1.83 15.60
N THR A 357 4.50 2.14 15.55
CA THR A 357 4.01 3.49 15.87
C THR A 357 3.89 3.67 17.38
N TYR A 358 4.42 4.78 17.90
CA TYR A 358 4.29 5.19 19.30
C TYR A 358 4.06 6.71 19.41
N GLU A 359 3.74 7.18 20.59
CA GLU A 359 3.56 8.60 20.87
C GLU A 359 4.85 9.16 21.49
N ALA A 360 5.39 10.20 20.86
CA ALA A 360 6.57 10.92 21.35
C ALA A 360 6.21 11.76 22.59
N PRO A 361 7.20 12.17 23.42
CA PRO A 361 6.95 13.06 24.59
C PRO A 361 6.25 14.37 24.24
N SER A 362 6.37 14.82 22.97
CA SER A 362 5.70 16.00 22.43
C SER A 362 4.22 15.77 22.06
N GLY A 363 3.68 14.55 22.24
CA GLY A 363 2.32 14.18 21.84
C GLY A 363 2.14 13.81 20.38
N TYR A 364 3.16 13.98 19.54
CA TYR A 364 3.12 13.52 18.15
C TYR A 364 3.26 12.01 18.08
N LYS A 365 2.47 11.37 17.21
CA LYS A 365 2.76 9.99 16.81
C LYS A 365 4.02 9.97 15.96
N THR A 366 4.88 8.98 16.18
CA THR A 366 6.09 8.80 15.38
C THR A 366 6.47 7.33 15.27
N ARG A 367 7.52 7.06 14.49
CA ARG A 367 8.18 5.74 14.36
C ARG A 367 9.67 5.96 14.42
N LYS A 368 10.39 5.03 15.02
CA LYS A 368 11.85 5.02 14.90
C LYS A 368 12.23 4.32 13.61
N PHE A 369 13.05 4.96 12.80
CA PHE A 369 13.57 4.37 11.56
C PHE A 369 14.27 3.03 11.82
N ASP A 370 15.02 2.94 12.93
CA ASP A 370 15.71 1.71 13.34
C ASP A 370 14.75 0.56 13.64
N ASP A 371 13.59 0.83 14.28
CA ASP A 371 12.58 -0.19 14.55
C ASP A 371 11.91 -0.65 13.23
N VAL A 372 11.66 0.28 12.29
CA VAL A 372 11.18 -0.05 10.94
C VAL A 372 12.17 -0.98 10.23
N LEU A 373 13.45 -0.63 10.25
CA LEU A 373 14.51 -1.43 9.66
C LEU A 373 14.68 -2.79 10.34
N ASP A 374 14.58 -2.86 11.67
CA ASP A 374 14.73 -4.11 12.42
C ASP A 374 13.58 -5.09 12.16
N GLU A 375 12.35 -4.60 11.99
CA GLU A 375 11.24 -5.46 11.57
C GLU A 375 11.48 -6.04 10.17
N VAL A 376 11.99 -5.26 9.22
CA VAL A 376 12.38 -5.77 7.90
C VAL A 376 13.50 -6.81 8.01
N LYS A 377 14.54 -6.56 8.81
CA LYS A 377 15.60 -7.55 9.05
C LYS A 377 15.03 -8.85 9.61
N GLY A 378 14.19 -8.77 10.64
CA GLY A 378 13.53 -9.93 11.22
C GLY A 378 12.69 -10.72 10.21
N PHE A 379 12.00 -10.02 9.31
CA PHE A 379 11.27 -10.65 8.21
C PHE A 379 12.19 -11.46 7.28
N PHE A 380 13.31 -10.89 6.85
CA PHE A 380 14.29 -11.57 6.02
C PHE A 380 14.95 -12.77 6.74
N GLU A 381 15.31 -12.61 8.01
CA GLU A 381 15.89 -13.67 8.84
C GLU A 381 14.99 -14.88 8.97
N VAL A 382 13.67 -14.65 9.22
CA VAL A 382 12.68 -15.72 9.35
C VAL A 382 12.54 -16.48 8.03
N HIS A 383 12.40 -15.78 6.91
CA HIS A 383 12.27 -16.43 5.60
C HIS A 383 13.52 -17.19 5.21
N LYS A 384 14.72 -16.66 5.50
CA LYS A 384 15.99 -17.36 5.29
C LYS A 384 16.08 -18.63 6.12
N ALA A 385 15.70 -18.57 7.40
CA ALA A 385 15.75 -19.73 8.31
C ALA A 385 14.79 -20.85 7.89
N LEU A 386 13.66 -20.50 7.28
CA LEU A 386 12.64 -21.46 6.83
C LEU A 386 12.79 -21.88 5.36
N GLY A 387 13.77 -21.33 4.63
CA GLY A 387 13.96 -21.62 3.20
C GLY A 387 12.83 -21.12 2.32
N THR A 388 12.16 -20.03 2.73
CA THR A 388 11.07 -19.38 1.99
C THR A 388 11.51 -18.01 1.47
N HIS A 389 10.63 -17.28 0.75
CA HIS A 389 11.02 -16.02 0.11
C HIS A 389 10.47 -14.79 0.86
N PRO A 390 11.32 -13.81 1.23
CA PRO A 390 10.88 -12.50 1.69
C PRO A 390 10.37 -11.70 0.48
N GLY A 391 9.08 -11.84 0.16
CA GLY A 391 8.53 -11.46 -1.13
C GLY A 391 8.42 -9.96 -1.38
N GLY A 392 8.40 -9.11 -0.32
CA GLY A 392 8.35 -7.67 -0.51
C GLY A 392 8.14 -6.85 0.75
N ILE A 393 7.99 -5.54 0.53
CA ILE A 393 7.75 -4.54 1.59
C ILE A 393 6.55 -3.66 1.25
N HIS A 394 5.86 -3.17 2.31
CA HIS A 394 4.70 -2.29 2.26
C HIS A 394 4.94 -1.09 3.19
N ILE A 395 5.20 0.09 2.63
CA ILE A 395 5.72 1.24 3.35
C ILE A 395 4.77 2.45 3.27
N GLU A 396 4.53 3.10 4.41
CA GLU A 396 3.92 4.44 4.42
C GLU A 396 5.01 5.48 4.21
N LEU A 397 4.96 6.16 3.06
CA LEU A 397 5.96 7.14 2.63
C LEU A 397 5.33 8.33 1.92
N THR A 398 6.08 9.43 1.90
CA THR A 398 5.85 10.57 1.03
C THR A 398 7.10 10.89 0.22
N GLY A 399 6.94 11.66 -0.85
CA GLY A 399 8.08 12.20 -1.62
C GLY A 399 8.59 13.55 -1.12
N ASP A 400 8.04 14.04 -0.02
CA ASP A 400 8.35 15.33 0.57
C ASP A 400 9.27 15.15 1.80
N ASP A 401 9.98 16.23 2.19
CA ASP A 401 10.94 16.22 3.30
C ASP A 401 10.24 16.48 4.63
N VAL A 402 9.27 15.62 4.99
CA VAL A 402 8.57 15.69 6.27
C VAL A 402 9.44 15.17 7.42
N THR A 403 9.12 15.59 8.65
CA THR A 403 9.81 15.18 9.88
C THR A 403 8.90 14.34 10.77
N GLU A 404 8.23 13.33 10.21
CA GLU A 404 7.21 12.53 10.93
C GLU A 404 7.77 11.28 11.62
N CYS A 405 8.90 10.74 11.14
CA CYS A 405 9.59 9.60 11.72
C CYS A 405 10.98 10.02 12.23
N VAL A 406 11.34 9.58 13.43
CA VAL A 406 12.65 9.90 14.03
C VAL A 406 13.74 8.95 13.53
N GLY A 407 14.99 9.45 13.47
CA GLY A 407 16.16 8.70 13.03
C GLY A 407 16.39 8.77 11.52
N GLY A 408 17.07 7.75 11.00
CA GLY A 408 17.59 7.76 9.63
C GLY A 408 18.87 8.60 9.50
N GLY A 409 19.42 8.68 8.31
CA GLY A 409 20.68 9.40 8.04
C GLY A 409 20.63 10.89 8.33
N GLU A 410 19.46 11.50 8.29
CA GLU A 410 19.24 12.90 8.68
C GLU A 410 19.16 13.09 10.19
N GLN A 411 19.15 12.01 10.98
CA GLN A 411 19.11 12.01 12.44
C GLN A 411 17.96 12.85 13.04
N ILE A 412 16.78 12.79 12.41
CA ILE A 412 15.58 13.51 12.88
C ILE A 412 15.33 13.13 14.35
N SER A 413 15.27 14.13 15.20
CA SER A 413 15.03 13.98 16.65
C SER A 413 13.55 14.15 16.98
N HIS A 414 13.17 13.95 18.28
CA HIS A 414 11.79 14.22 18.73
C HIS A 414 11.44 15.72 18.70
N GLU A 415 12.43 16.59 18.85
CA GLU A 415 12.27 18.04 18.77
C GLU A 415 11.97 18.52 17.35
N ASP A 416 12.49 17.81 16.33
CA ASP A 416 12.30 18.15 14.93
C ASP A 416 10.91 17.78 14.39
N LEU A 417 10.16 16.90 15.09
CA LEU A 417 8.85 16.43 14.62
C LEU A 417 7.88 17.57 14.29
N ALA A 418 7.88 18.64 15.07
CA ALA A 418 6.98 19.77 14.88
C ALA A 418 7.31 20.61 13.63
N SER A 419 8.51 20.46 13.05
CA SER A 419 8.99 21.33 11.96
C SER A 419 8.20 21.12 10.66
N ARG A 420 7.92 19.85 10.30
CA ARG A 420 7.15 19.47 9.11
C ARG A 420 6.34 18.20 9.34
N TYR A 421 5.42 18.25 10.30
CA TYR A 421 4.49 17.16 10.59
C TYR A 421 3.20 17.37 9.79
N GLU A 422 3.10 16.75 8.63
CA GLU A 422 2.06 17.04 7.62
C GLU A 422 1.04 15.91 7.46
N THR A 423 1.25 14.75 8.11
CA THR A 423 0.33 13.62 7.97
C THR A 423 -1.04 13.91 8.60
N ALA A 424 -2.10 13.48 7.92
CA ALA A 424 -3.46 13.53 8.46
C ALA A 424 -3.75 12.42 9.50
N CYS A 425 -2.96 11.33 9.52
CA CYS A 425 -3.19 10.15 10.37
C CYS A 425 -1.93 9.63 11.05
N ASP A 426 -1.19 8.73 10.40
CA ASP A 426 -0.01 8.09 10.98
C ASP A 426 1.27 8.59 10.27
N PRO A 427 2.42 8.65 10.98
CA PRO A 427 3.66 9.19 10.46
C PRO A 427 4.19 8.39 9.27
N ARG A 428 4.78 9.10 8.29
CA ARG A 428 5.34 8.53 7.05
C ARG A 428 6.86 8.70 7.03
N LEU A 429 7.55 7.79 6.36
CA LEU A 429 8.93 8.04 5.97
C LEU A 429 8.99 9.17 4.95
N ASN A 430 9.94 10.08 5.09
CA ASN A 430 10.22 11.11 4.09
C ASN A 430 10.99 10.51 2.90
N HIS A 431 11.28 11.36 1.89
CA HIS A 431 12.02 10.94 0.71
C HIS A 431 13.38 10.30 1.05
N SER A 432 14.16 10.93 1.92
CA SER A 432 15.49 10.51 2.32
C SER A 432 15.49 9.15 3.04
N GLN A 433 14.63 9.03 4.05
CA GLN A 433 14.47 7.79 4.82
C GLN A 433 13.96 6.64 3.93
N SER A 434 13.09 6.93 2.95
CA SER A 434 12.58 5.92 2.02
C SER A 434 13.70 5.36 1.12
N LEU A 435 14.57 6.20 0.62
CA LEU A 435 15.71 5.77 -0.20
C LEU A 435 16.74 5.02 0.65
N GLU A 436 17.04 5.50 1.86
CA GLU A 436 17.93 4.79 2.77
C GLU A 436 17.42 3.38 3.08
N LEU A 437 16.13 3.25 3.36
CA LEU A 437 15.51 1.93 3.56
C LEU A 437 15.66 1.04 2.33
N ALA A 438 15.46 1.58 1.12
CA ALA A 438 15.63 0.80 -0.11
C ALA A 438 17.05 0.29 -0.30
N PHE A 439 18.07 1.08 0.01
CA PHE A 439 19.47 0.64 -0.04
C PHE A 439 19.76 -0.47 0.97
N LEU A 440 19.27 -0.35 2.21
CA LEU A 440 19.45 -1.36 3.25
C LEU A 440 18.72 -2.67 2.92
N VAL A 441 17.51 -2.60 2.35
CA VAL A 441 16.80 -3.79 1.86
C VAL A 441 17.51 -4.42 0.66
N ALA A 442 18.08 -3.61 -0.23
CA ALA A 442 18.86 -4.08 -1.37
C ALA A 442 20.12 -4.87 -0.94
N GLU A 443 20.79 -4.44 0.13
CA GLU A 443 21.90 -5.20 0.74
C GLU A 443 21.43 -6.58 1.22
N MET A 444 20.27 -6.66 1.92
CA MET A 444 19.72 -7.95 2.38
C MET A 444 19.32 -8.85 1.22
N LEU A 445 18.84 -8.27 0.12
CA LEU A 445 18.47 -9.02 -1.09
C LEU A 445 19.67 -9.57 -1.84
N ARG A 446 20.83 -8.91 -1.79
CA ARG A 446 22.07 -9.39 -2.38
C ARG A 446 22.64 -10.61 -1.64
N ASP A 447 22.48 -10.65 -0.32
CA ASP A 447 23.08 -11.67 0.56
C ASP A 447 22.17 -12.91 0.76
N ARG A 448 21.22 -13.14 -0.18
CA ARG A 448 20.31 -14.31 -0.20
C ARG A 448 21.04 -15.62 -0.43
#